data_4c259d96aee7ded11aa8abd07c6da387
#
_entry.id   4c259d96aee7ded11aa8abd07c6da387
#
_cell.length_a   1.000
_cell.length_b   1.000
_cell.length_c   1.000
_cell.angle_alpha   90.00
_cell.angle_beta   90.00
_cell.angle_gamma   90.00
#
_symmetry.space_group_name_H-M   'P 1'
#
loop_
_entity.id
_entity.type
_entity.pdbx_description
1 polymer ?
#
loop_
_entity_poly.entity_id
_entity_poly.type
_entity_poly.pdbx_seq_one_letter_code
_entity_poly.pdbx_strand_id
1 'polypeptide(L)'
;MRSYIYINPLIKILILLTLSFNYVLGDDTSTNIPVKLIVESKYEFHNRFGEYLEILQYQKKTNFDKLGKISSIVHYDGEGNLQRKDIYYYNNDGFLVELSSYGPDGMLAWRNIFEYDKHNKITHEASYDPDGSLAWEDKYKYDKNDHLLEKVSYLVEDENEYVSRTFRYDSQNQLVKETSYYPDGKRSSDFIYTYDFDGKLVEEKFYDYYKKLTLKDQYKYDRKENLKEWILIDKDSKLVNNYEGIAKKTYQYNRKNNIIGIELKNDQGSVVKKEIFQYGKDERLLESVKFYVKFMFGKIHEIPIEKTTFQYERW
;
A
#
# COMPACT_ATOMS: atom_id res chain seq x y z
N MET A 1 9.10 -26.11 0.22
CA MET A 1 7.72 -25.59 0.12
C MET A 1 7.75 -24.12 0.54
N ARG A 2 7.84 -23.18 -0.40
CA ARG A 2 7.76 -21.75 -0.12
C ARG A 2 6.30 -21.36 -0.33
N SER A 3 5.58 -21.09 0.76
CA SER A 3 4.23 -20.52 0.72
C SER A 3 4.33 -19.05 0.31
N TYR A 4 4.15 -18.75 -0.95
CA TYR A 4 3.90 -17.40 -1.42
C TYR A 4 2.48 -17.02 -1.00
N ILE A 5 2.35 -16.29 0.10
CA ILE A 5 1.12 -15.55 0.41
C ILE A 5 1.13 -14.32 -0.50
N TYR A 6 0.47 -14.45 -1.65
CA TYR A 6 0.27 -13.35 -2.59
C TYR A 6 -0.77 -12.39 -1.99
N ILE A 7 -0.29 -11.33 -1.39
CA ILE A 7 -1.13 -10.17 -1.01
C ILE A 7 -1.37 -9.40 -2.30
N ASN A 8 -2.65 -9.24 -2.68
CA ASN A 8 -3.06 -8.51 -3.88
C ASN A 8 -2.48 -7.09 -3.92
N PRO A 9 -1.51 -6.76 -4.80
CA PRO A 9 -0.88 -5.44 -4.78
C PRO A 9 -1.77 -4.33 -5.32
N LEU A 10 -2.74 -4.61 -6.22
CA LEU A 10 -3.49 -3.56 -6.92
C LEU A 10 -4.56 -2.88 -6.05
N ILE A 11 -5.36 -3.62 -5.28
CA ILE A 11 -6.34 -3.02 -4.37
C ILE A 11 -5.63 -2.43 -3.15
N LYS A 12 -4.59 -3.10 -2.61
CA LYS A 12 -3.77 -2.54 -1.52
C LYS A 12 -2.87 -1.39 -1.98
N ILE A 13 -2.38 -1.38 -3.22
CA ILE A 13 -1.63 -0.25 -3.78
C ILE A 13 -2.57 0.95 -4.01
N LEU A 14 -3.80 0.76 -4.50
CA LEU A 14 -4.74 1.87 -4.66
C LEU A 14 -5.22 2.41 -3.30
N ILE A 15 -5.52 1.54 -2.33
CA ILE A 15 -5.91 1.93 -0.96
C ILE A 15 -4.68 2.42 -0.17
N LEU A 16 -3.50 1.82 -0.30
CA LEU A 16 -2.28 2.29 0.35
C LEU A 16 -1.72 3.56 -0.31
N LEU A 17 -1.80 3.71 -1.63
CA LEU A 17 -1.43 4.96 -2.29
C LEU A 17 -2.43 6.08 -1.97
N THR A 18 -3.74 5.82 -1.94
CA THR A 18 -4.72 6.83 -1.53
C THR A 18 -4.68 7.11 -0.03
N LEU A 19 -4.50 6.11 0.82
CA LEU A 19 -4.33 6.33 2.26
C LEU A 19 -2.99 7.02 2.57
N SER A 20 -1.87 6.55 2.02
CA SER A 20 -0.57 7.21 2.25
C SER A 20 -0.51 8.61 1.62
N PHE A 21 -1.13 8.83 0.44
CA PHE A 21 -1.16 10.14 -0.21
C PHE A 21 -2.09 11.12 0.51
N ASN A 22 -3.29 10.70 0.94
CA ASN A 22 -4.19 11.52 1.74
C ASN A 22 -3.62 11.83 3.13
N TYR A 23 -2.86 10.89 3.73
CA TYR A 23 -2.15 11.14 4.99
C TYR A 23 -1.02 12.16 4.87
N VAL A 24 -0.33 12.16 3.73
CA VAL A 24 0.83 13.04 3.52
C VAL A 24 0.42 14.43 3.04
N LEU A 25 -0.64 14.54 2.22
CA LEU A 25 -1.00 15.84 1.64
C LEU A 25 -1.95 16.69 2.49
N GLY A 26 -2.70 16.10 3.47
CA GLY A 26 -3.71 16.82 4.25
C GLY A 26 -4.69 17.61 3.35
N ASP A 27 -5.94 17.65 3.67
CA ASP A 27 -6.94 18.45 2.92
C ASP A 27 -6.82 19.94 3.33
N ASP A 28 -5.70 20.58 2.92
CA ASP A 28 -5.44 21.99 3.28
C ASP A 28 -6.12 22.94 2.30
N THR A 29 -7.40 23.22 2.59
CA THR A 29 -8.18 24.25 1.88
C THR A 29 -7.76 25.69 2.25
N SER A 30 -6.80 25.87 3.16
CA SER A 30 -6.45 27.19 3.71
C SER A 30 -5.34 27.93 2.98
N THR A 31 -4.52 27.24 2.14
CA THR A 31 -3.50 27.88 1.30
C THR A 31 -3.37 27.16 -0.05
N ASN A 32 -3.81 27.82 -1.12
CA ASN A 32 -3.78 27.30 -2.51
C ASN A 32 -2.37 27.11 -3.11
N ILE A 33 -1.30 27.01 -2.33
CA ILE A 33 0.05 26.83 -2.85
C ILE A 33 0.36 25.32 -2.85
N PRO A 34 0.50 24.70 -4.04
CA PRO A 34 0.75 23.28 -4.14
C PRO A 34 2.11 22.90 -3.55
N VAL A 35 2.23 21.67 -3.09
CA VAL A 35 3.50 21.10 -2.65
C VAL A 35 4.39 20.90 -3.88
N LYS A 36 5.65 21.30 -3.77
CA LYS A 36 6.69 21.12 -4.78
C LYS A 36 7.53 19.89 -4.50
N LEU A 37 7.87 19.67 -3.23
CA LEU A 37 8.76 18.61 -2.79
C LEU A 37 8.31 18.06 -1.43
N ILE A 38 8.33 16.73 -1.30
CA ILE A 38 8.26 16.03 -0.02
C ILE A 38 9.57 15.28 0.17
N VAL A 39 10.22 15.49 1.30
CA VAL A 39 11.37 14.71 1.73
C VAL A 39 10.93 13.81 2.89
N GLU A 40 10.92 12.50 2.63
CA GLU A 40 10.70 11.45 3.61
C GLU A 40 12.06 10.88 4.03
N SER A 41 12.35 10.90 5.33
CA SER A 41 13.59 10.34 5.88
C SER A 41 13.26 9.27 6.92
N LYS A 42 13.84 8.09 6.76
CA LYS A 42 13.64 6.94 7.65
C LYS A 42 14.88 6.65 8.45
N TYR A 43 14.69 6.54 9.75
CA TYR A 43 15.74 6.25 10.72
C TYR A 43 15.44 4.95 11.45
N GLU A 44 16.50 4.22 11.80
CA GLU A 44 16.47 3.14 12.79
C GLU A 44 17.09 3.58 14.10
N PHE A 45 16.60 3.04 15.21
CA PHE A 45 17.14 3.31 16.54
C PHE A 45 18.14 2.23 16.94
N HIS A 46 19.37 2.64 17.23
CA HIS A 46 20.41 1.78 17.76
C HIS A 46 20.67 2.11 19.22
N ASN A 47 20.52 1.12 20.10
CA ASN A 47 20.84 1.29 21.52
C ASN A 47 22.36 1.25 21.73
N ARG A 48 22.92 2.34 22.30
CA ARG A 48 24.30 2.41 22.76
C ARG A 48 24.31 2.85 24.22
N PHE A 49 24.71 1.95 25.11
CA PHE A 49 24.83 2.20 26.55
C PHE A 49 23.54 2.76 27.21
N GLY A 50 22.37 2.35 26.74
CA GLY A 50 21.07 2.80 27.25
C GLY A 50 20.47 4.01 26.53
N GLU A 51 21.21 4.66 25.65
CA GLU A 51 20.72 5.73 24.77
C GLU A 51 20.35 5.21 23.39
N TYR A 52 19.28 5.75 22.80
CA TYR A 52 18.82 5.39 21.45
C TYR A 52 19.32 6.46 20.46
N LEU A 53 20.21 6.04 19.56
CA LEU A 53 20.74 6.89 18.48
C LEU A 53 19.92 6.66 17.22
N GLU A 54 19.52 7.74 16.57
CA GLU A 54 18.85 7.72 15.27
C GLU A 54 19.88 7.59 14.14
N ILE A 55 19.79 6.55 13.34
CA ILE A 55 20.66 6.30 12.18
C ILE A 55 19.83 6.35 10.93
N LEU A 56 20.08 7.31 10.06
CA LEU A 56 19.41 7.44 8.76
C LEU A 56 19.63 6.17 7.93
N GLN A 57 18.57 5.57 7.46
CA GLN A 57 18.59 4.35 6.64
C GLN A 57 18.35 4.68 5.17
N TYR A 58 17.37 5.53 4.90
CA TYR A 58 17.12 6.03 3.55
C TYR A 58 16.43 7.39 3.56
N GLN A 59 16.50 8.05 2.42
CA GLN A 59 15.75 9.26 2.13
C GLN A 59 15.07 9.14 0.78
N LYS A 60 13.78 9.54 0.73
CA LYS A 60 13.00 9.60 -0.50
C LYS A 60 12.55 11.03 -0.76
N LYS A 61 12.84 11.55 -1.97
CA LYS A 61 12.43 12.88 -2.43
C LYS A 61 11.36 12.73 -3.51
N THR A 62 10.14 13.14 -3.21
CA THR A 62 9.02 13.15 -4.16
C THR A 62 8.83 14.56 -4.68
N ASN A 63 9.09 14.77 -5.97
CA ASN A 63 8.91 16.04 -6.65
C ASN A 63 7.55 16.06 -7.35
N PHE A 64 6.90 17.21 -7.31
CA PHE A 64 5.61 17.45 -7.95
C PHE A 64 5.73 18.56 -9.01
N ASP A 65 4.90 18.50 -10.01
CA ASP A 65 4.70 19.60 -10.95
C ASP A 65 3.76 20.67 -10.35
N LYS A 66 3.55 21.76 -11.09
CA LYS A 66 2.65 22.85 -10.65
C LYS A 66 1.17 22.45 -10.59
N LEU A 67 0.79 21.32 -11.19
CA LEU A 67 -0.55 20.75 -11.14
C LEU A 67 -0.72 19.75 -9.97
N GLY A 68 0.34 19.54 -9.15
CA GLY A 68 0.34 18.62 -8.02
C GLY A 68 0.54 17.16 -8.40
N LYS A 69 0.96 16.85 -9.66
CA LYS A 69 1.28 15.49 -10.07
C LYS A 69 2.73 15.16 -9.76
N ILE A 70 3.02 13.91 -9.40
CA ILE A 70 4.39 13.44 -9.18
C ILE A 70 5.16 13.54 -10.50
N SER A 71 6.23 14.33 -10.54
CA SER A 71 7.13 14.40 -11.69
C SER A 71 8.31 13.44 -11.55
N SER A 72 8.82 13.24 -10.33
CA SER A 72 9.86 12.25 -10.06
C SER A 72 9.91 11.83 -8.59
N ILE A 73 10.42 10.62 -8.36
CA ILE A 73 10.80 10.13 -7.02
C ILE A 73 12.28 9.75 -7.08
N VAL A 74 13.06 10.24 -6.09
CA VAL A 74 14.49 9.95 -5.99
C VAL A 74 14.76 9.29 -4.65
N HIS A 75 15.46 8.16 -4.67
CA HIS A 75 15.79 7.35 -3.52
C HIS A 75 17.28 7.42 -3.21
N TYR A 76 17.62 7.68 -1.97
CA TYR A 76 18.98 7.70 -1.45
C TYR A 76 19.09 6.70 -0.29
N ASP A 77 20.27 6.13 -0.09
CA ASP A 77 20.59 5.37 1.12
C ASP A 77 20.87 6.30 2.31
N GLY A 78 21.22 5.70 3.46
CA GLY A 78 21.54 6.44 4.69
C GLY A 78 22.81 7.28 4.63
N GLU A 79 23.69 7.00 3.66
CA GLU A 79 24.93 7.76 3.42
C GLU A 79 24.73 8.91 2.42
N GLY A 80 23.53 8.98 1.80
CA GLY A 80 23.19 10.00 0.80
C GLY A 80 23.55 9.61 -0.63
N ASN A 81 23.92 8.36 -0.90
CA ASN A 81 24.19 7.88 -2.24
C ASN A 81 22.88 7.64 -2.99
N LEU A 82 22.81 8.05 -4.25
CA LEU A 82 21.68 7.78 -5.14
C LEU A 82 21.51 6.26 -5.32
N GLN A 83 20.31 5.76 -5.09
CA GLN A 83 19.96 4.35 -5.30
C GLN A 83 19.09 4.17 -6.55
N ARG A 84 18.12 5.06 -6.75
CA ARG A 84 17.16 4.99 -7.85
C ARG A 84 16.49 6.33 -8.10
N LYS A 85 16.14 6.59 -9.36
CA LYS A 85 15.31 7.73 -9.77
C LYS A 85 14.18 7.25 -10.67
N ASP A 86 12.94 7.51 -10.27
CA ASP A 86 11.73 7.22 -11.03
C ASP A 86 11.20 8.53 -11.64
N ILE A 87 10.86 8.54 -12.94
CA ILE A 87 10.33 9.70 -13.67
C ILE A 87 8.95 9.32 -14.22
N TYR A 88 7.98 10.21 -14.04
CA TYR A 88 6.58 10.02 -14.37
C TYR A 88 6.20 10.94 -15.53
N TYR A 89 5.63 10.38 -16.60
CA TYR A 89 5.18 11.10 -17.78
C TYR A 89 3.67 10.97 -17.93
N TYR A 90 3.01 12.09 -18.19
CA TYR A 90 1.56 12.18 -18.28
C TYR A 90 1.14 12.67 -19.66
N ASN A 91 -0.02 12.20 -20.15
CA ASN A 91 -0.63 12.75 -21.35
C ASN A 91 -1.30 14.11 -21.06
N ASN A 92 -1.86 14.74 -22.10
CA ASN A 92 -2.53 16.05 -22.00
C ASN A 92 -3.76 16.02 -21.07
N ASP A 93 -4.42 14.86 -20.94
CA ASP A 93 -5.58 14.66 -20.03
C ASP A 93 -5.14 14.38 -18.59
N GLY A 94 -3.84 14.22 -18.38
CA GLY A 94 -3.23 14.05 -17.07
C GLY A 94 -3.17 12.63 -16.58
N PHE A 95 -3.32 11.62 -17.43
CA PHE A 95 -3.11 10.23 -17.11
C PHE A 95 -1.64 9.83 -17.26
N LEU A 96 -1.14 9.01 -16.34
CA LEU A 96 0.21 8.47 -16.38
C LEU A 96 0.35 7.54 -17.59
N VAL A 97 1.23 7.88 -18.54
CA VAL A 97 1.44 7.05 -19.73
C VAL A 97 2.78 6.34 -19.74
N GLU A 98 3.75 6.82 -18.95
CA GLU A 98 5.04 6.15 -18.78
C GLU A 98 5.60 6.41 -17.38
N LEU A 99 6.21 5.37 -16.82
CA LEU A 99 7.03 5.41 -15.61
C LEU A 99 8.37 4.78 -15.95
N SER A 100 9.45 5.59 -15.94
CA SER A 100 10.81 5.14 -16.22
C SER A 100 11.65 5.17 -14.96
N SER A 101 12.33 4.07 -14.66
CA SER A 101 13.20 3.91 -13.49
C SER A 101 14.66 3.83 -13.92
N TYR A 102 15.51 4.58 -13.24
CA TYR A 102 16.95 4.69 -13.51
C TYR A 102 17.76 4.27 -12.29
N GLY A 103 18.83 3.53 -12.53
CA GLY A 103 19.80 3.11 -11.53
C GLY A 103 20.67 4.28 -11.01
N PRO A 104 21.54 3.99 -10.04
CA PRO A 104 22.47 5.00 -9.48
C PRO A 104 23.49 5.54 -10.49
N ASP A 105 23.79 4.77 -11.54
CA ASP A 105 24.64 5.15 -12.67
C ASP A 105 23.93 6.03 -13.72
N GLY A 106 22.63 6.29 -13.52
CA GLY A 106 21.80 7.05 -14.44
C GLY A 106 21.33 6.27 -15.67
N MET A 107 21.62 4.97 -15.76
CA MET A 107 21.12 4.12 -16.83
C MET A 107 19.67 3.69 -16.55
N LEU A 108 18.89 3.53 -17.63
CA LEU A 108 17.53 3.01 -17.54
C LEU A 108 17.59 1.58 -16.94
N ALA A 109 16.82 1.35 -15.91
CA ALA A 109 16.67 0.01 -15.30
C ALA A 109 15.46 -0.72 -15.87
N TRP A 110 14.34 -0.05 -16.04
CA TRP A 110 13.11 -0.55 -16.64
C TRP A 110 12.16 0.63 -16.93
N ARG A 111 11.13 0.37 -17.74
CA ARG A 111 10.03 1.32 -17.95
C ARG A 111 8.69 0.61 -18.05
N ASN A 112 7.65 1.23 -17.50
CA ASN A 112 6.28 0.80 -17.67
C ASN A 112 5.53 1.77 -18.56
N ILE A 113 4.70 1.24 -19.46
CA ILE A 113 3.82 1.98 -20.36
C ILE A 113 2.38 1.66 -20.00
N PHE A 114 1.51 2.68 -20.05
CA PHE A 114 0.09 2.57 -19.68
C PHE A 114 -0.78 3.10 -20.83
N GLU A 115 -1.81 2.34 -21.20
CA GLU A 115 -2.79 2.74 -22.20
C GLU A 115 -4.20 2.79 -21.58
N TYR A 116 -5.01 3.68 -22.10
CA TYR A 116 -6.36 3.97 -21.60
C TYR A 116 -7.37 3.96 -22.72
N ASP A 117 -8.62 3.57 -22.40
CA ASP A 117 -9.74 3.70 -23.31
C ASP A 117 -10.33 5.13 -23.29
N LYS A 118 -11.38 5.33 -24.11
CA LYS A 118 -12.11 6.60 -24.18
C LYS A 118 -12.86 6.98 -22.90
N HIS A 119 -13.01 6.04 -21.95
CA HIS A 119 -13.61 6.24 -20.63
C HIS A 119 -12.55 6.45 -19.55
N ASN A 120 -11.27 6.63 -19.97
CA ASN A 120 -10.13 6.81 -19.07
C ASN A 120 -9.85 5.60 -18.15
N LYS A 121 -10.23 4.39 -18.58
CA LYS A 121 -9.90 3.14 -17.90
C LYS A 121 -8.61 2.58 -18.48
N ILE A 122 -7.72 2.11 -17.62
CA ILE A 122 -6.50 1.45 -18.04
C ILE A 122 -6.86 0.16 -18.79
N THR A 123 -6.41 0.03 -20.03
CA THR A 123 -6.67 -1.16 -20.87
C THR A 123 -5.45 -2.04 -21.00
N HIS A 124 -4.27 -1.45 -20.87
CA HIS A 124 -3.00 -2.14 -21.04
C HIS A 124 -1.92 -1.52 -20.15
N GLU A 125 -1.12 -2.37 -19.55
CA GLU A 125 0.11 -2.02 -18.84
C GLU A 125 1.20 -2.99 -19.28
N ALA A 126 2.37 -2.48 -19.64
CA ALA A 126 3.51 -3.30 -20.05
C ALA A 126 4.80 -2.79 -19.41
N SER A 127 5.68 -3.71 -19.03
CA SER A 127 7.01 -3.41 -18.52
C SER A 127 8.07 -3.86 -19.52
N TYR A 128 9.06 -3.03 -19.70
CA TYR A 128 10.17 -3.26 -20.63
C TYR A 128 11.49 -3.18 -19.90
N ASP A 129 12.40 -4.08 -20.25
CA ASP A 129 13.79 -4.06 -19.84
C ASP A 129 14.58 -2.92 -20.51
N PRO A 130 15.81 -2.62 -20.06
CA PRO A 130 16.64 -1.54 -20.60
C PRO A 130 16.93 -1.66 -22.10
N ASP A 131 17.00 -2.88 -22.64
CA ASP A 131 17.24 -3.16 -24.06
C ASP A 131 15.98 -3.02 -24.92
N GLY A 132 14.82 -2.72 -24.29
CA GLY A 132 13.53 -2.57 -24.94
C GLY A 132 12.76 -3.88 -25.10
N SER A 133 13.26 -5.02 -24.60
CA SER A 133 12.52 -6.27 -24.57
C SER A 133 11.36 -6.18 -23.59
N LEU A 134 10.23 -6.84 -23.94
CA LEU A 134 9.06 -6.93 -23.06
C LEU A 134 9.39 -7.88 -21.92
N ALA A 135 9.19 -7.43 -20.67
CA ALA A 135 9.31 -8.25 -19.48
C ALA A 135 7.97 -8.91 -19.09
N TRP A 136 6.91 -8.13 -19.09
CA TRP A 136 5.53 -8.61 -18.85
C TRP A 136 4.52 -7.60 -19.39
N GLU A 137 3.30 -8.06 -19.62
CA GLU A 137 2.15 -7.19 -19.90
C GLU A 137 0.87 -7.68 -19.21
N ASP A 138 -0.01 -6.72 -18.93
CA ASP A 138 -1.35 -6.95 -18.40
C ASP A 138 -2.38 -6.22 -19.24
N LYS A 139 -3.46 -6.92 -19.59
CA LYS A 139 -4.62 -6.38 -20.31
C LYS A 139 -5.84 -6.44 -19.42
N TYR A 140 -6.66 -5.40 -19.46
CA TYR A 140 -7.82 -5.22 -18.60
C TYR A 140 -9.11 -5.16 -19.42
N LYS A 141 -10.12 -5.92 -18.99
CA LYS A 141 -11.44 -5.94 -19.62
C LYS A 141 -12.50 -5.46 -18.64
N TYR A 142 -13.36 -4.57 -19.11
CA TYR A 142 -14.42 -3.95 -18.32
C TYR A 142 -15.80 -4.32 -18.84
N ASP A 143 -16.83 -4.25 -17.98
CA ASP A 143 -18.21 -4.33 -18.38
C ASP A 143 -18.73 -2.96 -18.87
N LYS A 144 -20.00 -2.92 -19.28
CA LYS A 144 -20.68 -1.70 -19.75
C LYS A 144 -20.86 -0.63 -18.65
N ASN A 145 -20.67 -0.98 -17.40
CA ASN A 145 -20.75 -0.09 -16.23
C ASN A 145 -19.36 0.32 -15.73
N ASP A 146 -18.30 0.04 -16.52
CA ASP A 146 -16.90 0.31 -16.20
C ASP A 146 -16.32 -0.50 -15.01
N HIS A 147 -16.94 -1.63 -14.68
CA HIS A 147 -16.37 -2.55 -13.68
C HIS A 147 -15.33 -3.46 -14.33
N LEU A 148 -14.17 -3.60 -13.69
CA LEU A 148 -13.12 -4.52 -14.13
C LEU A 148 -13.61 -5.97 -14.01
N LEU A 149 -13.71 -6.70 -15.13
CA LEU A 149 -14.13 -8.09 -15.16
C LEU A 149 -12.98 -9.07 -15.16
N GLU A 150 -11.94 -8.78 -15.94
CA GLU A 150 -10.81 -9.68 -16.14
C GLU A 150 -9.49 -8.90 -16.23
N LYS A 151 -8.45 -9.53 -15.72
CA LYS A 151 -7.07 -9.20 -15.98
C LYS A 151 -6.44 -10.38 -16.72
N VAL A 152 -5.89 -10.13 -17.89
CA VAL A 152 -5.14 -11.09 -18.70
C VAL A 152 -3.66 -10.73 -18.56
N SER A 153 -2.83 -11.66 -18.14
CA SER A 153 -1.40 -11.45 -17.96
C SER A 153 -0.59 -12.27 -18.95
N TYR A 154 0.52 -11.70 -19.38
CA TYR A 154 1.55 -12.37 -20.16
C TYR A 154 2.89 -12.18 -19.43
N LEU A 155 3.59 -13.28 -19.19
CA LEU A 155 4.96 -13.30 -18.71
C LEU A 155 5.82 -13.92 -19.79
N VAL A 156 6.97 -13.33 -20.08
CA VAL A 156 7.89 -13.84 -21.12
C VAL A 156 8.32 -15.27 -20.84
N GLU A 157 8.50 -15.62 -19.57
CA GLU A 157 8.87 -16.99 -19.14
C GLU A 157 7.80 -18.05 -19.46
N ASP A 158 6.52 -17.66 -19.49
CA ASP A 158 5.39 -18.55 -19.72
C ASP A 158 5.01 -18.65 -21.22
N GLU A 159 5.51 -17.72 -22.06
CA GLU A 159 5.27 -17.61 -23.51
C GLU A 159 3.78 -17.56 -23.93
N ASN A 160 2.84 -17.41 -22.98
CA ASN A 160 1.41 -17.44 -23.23
C ASN A 160 0.65 -16.39 -22.41
N GLU A 161 -0.39 -15.82 -23.01
CA GLU A 161 -1.40 -15.05 -22.29
C GLU A 161 -2.34 -15.98 -21.52
N TYR A 162 -2.69 -15.59 -20.30
CA TYR A 162 -3.70 -16.28 -19.51
C TYR A 162 -4.54 -15.31 -18.69
N VAL A 163 -5.79 -15.67 -18.41
CA VAL A 163 -6.63 -14.92 -17.47
C VAL A 163 -6.04 -15.11 -16.08
N SER A 164 -5.37 -14.08 -15.55
CA SER A 164 -4.73 -14.13 -14.23
C SER A 164 -5.71 -13.85 -13.11
N ARG A 165 -6.76 -13.02 -13.36
CA ARG A 165 -7.79 -12.69 -12.38
C ARG A 165 -9.15 -12.44 -13.02
N THR A 166 -10.20 -12.75 -12.26
CA THR A 166 -11.58 -12.35 -12.57
C THR A 166 -12.23 -11.69 -11.37
N PHE A 167 -13.17 -10.77 -11.64
CA PHE A 167 -13.83 -9.94 -10.62
C PHE A 167 -15.35 -10.05 -10.78
N ARG A 168 -16.08 -10.05 -9.67
CA ARG A 168 -17.55 -10.11 -9.65
C ARG A 168 -18.09 -9.07 -8.68
N TYR A 169 -19.16 -8.42 -9.10
CA TYR A 169 -19.81 -7.34 -8.36
C TYR A 169 -21.24 -7.72 -8.01
N ASP A 170 -21.79 -7.14 -6.97
CA ASP A 170 -23.19 -7.26 -6.60
C ASP A 170 -24.07 -6.22 -7.34
N SER A 171 -25.35 -6.19 -7.00
CA SER A 171 -26.31 -5.23 -7.58
C SER A 171 -26.08 -3.77 -7.13
N GLN A 172 -25.25 -3.56 -6.13
CA GLN A 172 -24.86 -2.24 -5.62
C GLN A 172 -23.49 -1.78 -6.17
N ASN A 173 -22.94 -2.52 -7.15
CA ASN A 173 -21.64 -2.29 -7.77
C ASN A 173 -20.44 -2.48 -6.82
N GLN A 174 -20.62 -3.26 -5.75
CA GLN A 174 -19.53 -3.58 -4.81
C GLN A 174 -18.83 -4.86 -5.26
N LEU A 175 -17.49 -4.88 -5.21
CA LEU A 175 -16.70 -6.07 -5.52
C LEU A 175 -16.95 -7.14 -4.45
N VAL A 176 -17.62 -8.23 -4.81
CA VAL A 176 -17.94 -9.32 -3.87
C VAL A 176 -17.03 -10.52 -4.02
N LYS A 177 -16.31 -10.65 -5.15
CA LYS A 177 -15.38 -11.76 -5.36
C LYS A 177 -14.26 -11.39 -6.33
N GLU A 178 -13.07 -11.80 -5.98
CA GLU A 178 -11.90 -11.89 -6.85
C GLU A 178 -11.44 -13.35 -6.92
N THR A 179 -11.14 -13.85 -8.11
CA THR A 179 -10.57 -15.18 -8.33
C THR A 179 -9.25 -15.04 -9.06
N SER A 180 -8.20 -15.65 -8.53
CA SER A 180 -6.90 -15.75 -9.18
C SER A 180 -6.72 -17.11 -9.83
N TYR A 181 -5.95 -17.15 -10.92
CA TYR A 181 -5.67 -18.34 -11.70
C TYR A 181 -4.16 -18.52 -11.92
N TYR A 182 -3.74 -19.75 -12.13
CA TYR A 182 -2.42 -20.11 -12.63
C TYR A 182 -2.35 -20.00 -14.17
N PRO A 183 -1.16 -19.96 -14.78
CA PRO A 183 -1.01 -19.94 -16.23
C PRO A 183 -1.69 -21.12 -16.95
N ASP A 184 -1.82 -22.28 -16.29
CA ASP A 184 -2.55 -23.45 -16.82
C ASP A 184 -4.08 -23.31 -16.78
N GLY A 185 -4.59 -22.16 -16.38
CA GLY A 185 -6.02 -21.84 -16.27
C GLY A 185 -6.70 -22.41 -15.02
N LYS A 186 -5.98 -23.13 -14.17
CA LYS A 186 -6.53 -23.63 -12.91
C LYS A 186 -6.67 -22.50 -11.90
N ARG A 187 -7.77 -22.50 -11.17
CA ARG A 187 -8.00 -21.58 -10.08
C ARG A 187 -6.90 -21.71 -9.00
N SER A 188 -6.32 -20.60 -8.62
CA SER A 188 -5.33 -20.51 -7.55
C SER A 188 -5.98 -20.20 -6.19
N SER A 189 -6.78 -19.13 -6.14
CA SER A 189 -7.40 -18.66 -4.88
C SER A 189 -8.66 -17.84 -5.15
N ASP A 190 -9.47 -17.65 -4.10
CA ASP A 190 -10.56 -16.68 -4.09
C ASP A 190 -10.42 -15.74 -2.90
N PHE A 191 -10.78 -14.47 -3.12
CA PHE A 191 -11.16 -13.52 -2.09
C PHE A 191 -12.66 -13.25 -2.19
N ILE A 192 -13.36 -13.29 -1.05
CA ILE A 192 -14.79 -12.98 -0.93
C ILE A 192 -14.93 -11.79 0.01
N TYR A 193 -15.61 -10.75 -0.45
CA TYR A 193 -15.80 -9.50 0.27
C TYR A 193 -17.23 -9.39 0.77
N THR A 194 -17.41 -8.90 1.99
CA THR A 194 -18.72 -8.66 2.61
C THR A 194 -18.77 -7.23 3.13
N TYR A 195 -19.86 -6.56 2.85
CA TYR A 195 -20.09 -5.17 3.22
C TYR A 195 -21.24 -5.04 4.21
N ASP A 196 -21.23 -3.99 5.02
CA ASP A 196 -22.37 -3.63 5.85
C ASP A 196 -23.46 -2.89 5.03
N PHE A 197 -24.51 -2.47 5.72
CA PHE A 197 -25.62 -1.75 5.09
C PHE A 197 -25.21 -0.40 4.50
N ASP A 198 -24.19 0.25 5.05
CA ASP A 198 -23.65 1.53 4.60
C ASP A 198 -22.59 1.37 3.49
N GLY A 199 -22.35 0.12 3.05
CA GLY A 199 -21.41 -0.19 1.97
C GLY A 199 -19.95 -0.26 2.39
N LYS A 200 -19.64 -0.38 3.70
CA LYS A 200 -18.27 -0.52 4.20
C LYS A 200 -17.87 -1.98 4.24
N LEU A 201 -16.65 -2.26 3.82
CA LEU A 201 -16.07 -3.61 3.91
C LEU A 201 -15.94 -4.05 5.38
N VAL A 202 -16.66 -5.11 5.77
CA VAL A 202 -16.62 -5.65 7.14
C VAL A 202 -15.92 -6.99 7.24
N GLU A 203 -15.82 -7.73 6.13
CA GLU A 203 -15.13 -9.02 6.13
C GLU A 203 -14.52 -9.31 4.75
N GLU A 204 -13.31 -9.86 4.75
CA GLU A 204 -12.62 -10.43 3.60
C GLU A 204 -12.24 -11.87 3.93
N LYS A 205 -12.62 -12.83 3.09
CA LYS A 205 -12.33 -14.26 3.24
C LYS A 205 -11.37 -14.72 2.17
N PHE A 206 -10.31 -15.39 2.57
CA PHE A 206 -9.36 -16.02 1.66
C PHE A 206 -9.57 -17.52 1.59
N TYR A 207 -9.75 -18.03 0.38
CA TYR A 207 -9.87 -19.46 0.05
C TYR A 207 -8.70 -19.90 -0.82
N ASP A 208 -8.04 -20.97 -0.40
CA ASP A 208 -6.91 -21.55 -1.13
C ASP A 208 -7.32 -22.31 -2.42
N TYR A 209 -6.33 -22.90 -3.09
CA TYR A 209 -6.51 -23.73 -4.27
C TYR A 209 -7.57 -24.84 -4.07
N TYR A 210 -7.64 -25.45 -2.90
CA TYR A 210 -8.61 -26.51 -2.57
C TYR A 210 -10.01 -26.00 -2.20
N LYS A 211 -10.30 -24.71 -2.38
CA LYS A 211 -11.55 -24.04 -1.96
C LYS A 211 -11.77 -24.10 -0.44
N LYS A 212 -10.68 -24.25 0.31
CA LYS A 212 -10.73 -24.28 1.78
C LYS A 212 -10.55 -22.86 2.29
N LEU A 213 -11.47 -22.44 3.16
CA LEU A 213 -11.31 -21.17 3.89
C LEU A 213 -10.06 -21.24 4.76
N THR A 214 -9.13 -20.32 4.57
CA THR A 214 -7.86 -20.28 5.27
C THR A 214 -7.82 -19.18 6.31
N LEU A 215 -8.18 -17.96 5.90
CA LEU A 215 -8.10 -16.77 6.74
C LEU A 215 -9.32 -15.87 6.49
N LYS A 216 -9.66 -15.07 7.50
CA LYS A 216 -10.63 -13.98 7.42
C LYS A 216 -10.03 -12.73 8.05
N ASP A 217 -10.10 -11.63 7.31
CA ASP A 217 -9.90 -10.28 7.84
C ASP A 217 -11.26 -9.71 8.22
N GLN A 218 -11.37 -9.13 9.40
CA GLN A 218 -12.57 -8.43 9.86
C GLN A 218 -12.25 -6.98 10.18
N TYR A 219 -13.16 -6.10 9.81
CA TYR A 219 -13.02 -4.65 9.94
C TYR A 219 -14.16 -4.10 10.80
N LYS A 220 -13.84 -3.24 11.76
CA LYS A 220 -14.84 -2.53 12.58
C LYS A 220 -14.58 -1.03 12.50
N TYR A 221 -15.65 -0.29 12.42
CA TYR A 221 -15.62 1.16 12.29
C TYR A 221 -16.17 1.85 13.55
N ASP A 222 -15.75 3.08 13.78
CA ASP A 222 -16.31 3.92 14.83
C ASP A 222 -17.57 4.66 14.34
N ARG A 223 -18.17 5.49 15.22
CA ARG A 223 -19.36 6.28 14.88
C ARG A 223 -19.12 7.38 13.83
N LYS A 224 -17.87 7.72 13.58
CA LYS A 224 -17.44 8.67 12.56
C LYS A 224 -16.97 7.98 11.28
N GLU A 225 -17.21 6.66 11.19
CA GLU A 225 -16.88 5.83 10.05
C GLU A 225 -15.38 5.55 9.85
N ASN A 226 -14.53 5.91 10.82
CA ASN A 226 -13.11 5.59 10.77
C ASN A 226 -12.89 4.11 11.12
N LEU A 227 -11.91 3.47 10.46
CA LEU A 227 -11.52 2.10 10.80
C LEU A 227 -10.99 2.04 12.24
N LYS A 228 -11.73 1.41 13.13
CA LYS A 228 -11.37 1.29 14.55
C LYS A 228 -10.53 0.06 14.84
N GLU A 229 -10.87 -1.08 14.22
CA GLU A 229 -10.18 -2.35 14.42
C GLU A 229 -10.04 -3.13 13.10
N TRP A 230 -8.90 -3.76 12.91
CA TRP A 230 -8.68 -4.85 11.98
C TRP A 230 -8.31 -6.10 12.77
N ILE A 231 -8.88 -7.25 12.40
CA ILE A 231 -8.73 -8.52 13.11
C ILE A 231 -8.51 -9.63 12.09
N LEU A 232 -7.48 -10.45 12.30
CA LEU A 232 -7.20 -11.65 11.51
C LEU A 232 -7.62 -12.91 12.30
N ILE A 233 -8.47 -13.72 11.69
CA ILE A 233 -8.98 -14.96 12.28
C ILE A 233 -8.87 -16.13 11.29
N ASP A 234 -8.78 -17.35 11.83
CA ASP A 234 -8.82 -18.59 11.04
C ASP A 234 -10.27 -19.02 10.69
N LYS A 235 -10.39 -20.19 10.07
CA LYS A 235 -11.68 -20.82 9.73
C LYS A 235 -12.57 -21.07 10.95
N ASP A 236 -11.99 -21.28 12.13
CA ASP A 236 -12.68 -21.58 13.40
C ASP A 236 -12.96 -20.31 14.22
N SER A 237 -12.76 -19.11 13.62
CA SER A 237 -12.94 -17.79 14.23
C SER A 237 -12.01 -17.52 15.42
N LYS A 238 -10.85 -18.16 15.47
CA LYS A 238 -9.78 -17.89 16.43
C LYS A 238 -8.82 -16.85 15.88
N LEU A 239 -8.35 -15.95 16.74
CA LEU A 239 -7.27 -15.02 16.39
C LEU A 239 -6.03 -15.81 15.97
N VAL A 240 -5.43 -15.38 14.85
CA VAL A 240 -4.18 -15.95 14.35
C VAL A 240 -3.21 -14.83 13.96
N ASN A 241 -1.94 -15.07 14.23
CA ASN A 241 -0.90 -14.14 13.83
C ASN A 241 -0.61 -14.26 12.33
N ASN A 242 -0.43 -13.09 11.69
CA ASN A 242 0.22 -13.04 10.36
C ASN A 242 1.73 -13.34 10.50
N TYR A 243 2.46 -13.23 9.40
CA TYR A 243 3.92 -13.45 9.36
C TYR A 243 4.73 -12.45 10.23
N GLU A 244 4.14 -11.30 10.61
CA GLU A 244 4.75 -10.32 11.51
C GLU A 244 4.41 -10.56 12.99
N GLY A 245 3.64 -11.60 13.31
CA GLY A 245 3.16 -11.89 14.65
C GLY A 245 1.98 -11.03 15.10
N ILE A 246 1.20 -10.48 14.15
CA ILE A 246 0.08 -9.58 14.41
C ILE A 246 -1.25 -10.26 14.03
N ALA A 247 -2.18 -10.28 14.99
CA ALA A 247 -3.55 -10.78 14.81
C ALA A 247 -4.60 -9.66 14.82
N LYS A 248 -4.28 -8.51 15.40
CA LYS A 248 -5.22 -7.39 15.55
C LYS A 248 -4.50 -6.05 15.49
N LYS A 249 -5.13 -5.06 14.83
CA LYS A 249 -4.73 -3.65 14.88
C LYS A 249 -5.87 -2.81 15.45
N THR A 250 -5.55 -1.84 16.30
CA THR A 250 -6.49 -0.85 16.82
C THR A 250 -5.99 0.56 16.49
N TYR A 251 -6.89 1.40 16.00
CA TYR A 251 -6.56 2.72 15.49
C TYR A 251 -7.12 3.81 16.41
N GLN A 252 -6.35 4.86 16.62
CA GLN A 252 -6.72 6.04 17.41
C GLN A 252 -6.67 7.28 16.53
N TYR A 253 -7.66 8.14 16.67
CA TYR A 253 -7.83 9.33 15.84
C TYR A 253 -7.90 10.60 16.69
N ASN A 254 -7.43 11.71 16.14
CA ASN A 254 -7.63 13.03 16.70
C ASN A 254 -9.05 13.56 16.34
N ARG A 255 -9.36 14.78 16.79
CA ARG A 255 -10.66 15.42 16.50
C ARG A 255 -10.90 15.67 15.01
N LYS A 256 -9.84 15.76 14.20
CA LYS A 256 -9.86 16.01 12.76
C LYS A 256 -9.81 14.71 11.93
N ASN A 257 -9.98 13.55 12.57
CA ASN A 257 -9.93 12.21 11.98
C ASN A 257 -8.55 11.78 11.44
N ASN A 258 -7.45 12.45 11.81
CA ASN A 258 -6.11 11.96 11.50
C ASN A 258 -5.73 10.85 12.49
N ILE A 259 -5.12 9.74 12.02
CA ILE A 259 -4.61 8.66 12.87
C ILE A 259 -3.46 9.21 13.71
N ILE A 260 -3.57 9.11 15.04
CA ILE A 260 -2.50 9.51 15.97
C ILE A 260 -1.81 8.32 16.64
N GLY A 261 -2.38 7.12 16.53
CA GLY A 261 -1.78 5.93 17.07
C GLY A 261 -2.35 4.65 16.48
N ILE A 262 -1.51 3.63 16.38
CA ILE A 262 -1.88 2.26 16.02
C ILE A 262 -1.25 1.33 17.04
N GLU A 263 -2.06 0.47 17.67
CA GLU A 263 -1.56 -0.65 18.46
C GLU A 263 -1.69 -1.95 17.66
N LEU A 264 -0.63 -2.74 17.63
CA LEU A 264 -0.55 -4.03 16.97
C LEU A 264 -0.45 -5.11 18.03
N LYS A 265 -1.44 -6.03 18.03
CA LYS A 265 -1.60 -7.08 19.05
C LYS A 265 -1.42 -8.45 18.41
N ASN A 266 -0.83 -9.36 19.17
CA ASN A 266 -0.74 -10.77 18.80
C ASN A 266 -2.08 -11.51 19.02
N ASP A 267 -2.11 -12.80 18.72
CA ASP A 267 -3.25 -13.70 18.90
C ASP A 267 -3.67 -13.89 20.38
N GLN A 268 -2.77 -13.58 21.32
CA GLN A 268 -3.05 -13.58 22.78
C GLN A 268 -3.61 -12.24 23.27
N GLY A 269 -3.76 -11.24 22.37
CA GLY A 269 -4.26 -9.90 22.70
C GLY A 269 -3.22 -8.96 23.31
N SER A 270 -1.96 -9.39 23.44
CA SER A 270 -0.88 -8.56 23.95
C SER A 270 -0.43 -7.55 22.88
N VAL A 271 -0.26 -6.28 23.26
CA VAL A 271 0.36 -5.27 22.39
C VAL A 271 1.83 -5.64 22.22
N VAL A 272 2.25 -5.85 20.96
CA VAL A 272 3.63 -6.22 20.60
C VAL A 272 4.36 -5.11 19.85
N LYS A 273 3.61 -4.25 19.13
CA LYS A 273 4.13 -3.06 18.49
C LYS A 273 3.14 -1.90 18.64
N LYS A 274 3.65 -0.68 18.55
CA LYS A 274 2.87 0.56 18.57
C LYS A 274 3.47 1.53 17.55
N GLU A 275 2.63 2.31 16.91
CA GLU A 275 3.05 3.41 16.05
C GLU A 275 2.33 4.69 16.47
N ILE A 276 3.05 5.81 16.56
CA ILE A 276 2.54 7.13 16.95
C ILE A 276 2.81 8.11 15.81
N PHE A 277 1.84 8.98 15.54
CA PHE A 277 1.88 9.94 14.44
C PHE A 277 1.76 11.36 14.96
N GLN A 278 2.58 12.28 14.45
CA GLN A 278 2.56 13.70 14.78
C GLN A 278 2.30 14.53 13.53
N TYR A 279 1.42 15.51 13.68
CA TYR A 279 0.98 16.37 12.58
C TYR A 279 1.34 17.84 12.87
N GLY A 280 1.61 18.57 11.80
CA GLY A 280 1.76 20.02 11.84
C GLY A 280 0.42 20.75 12.09
N LYS A 281 0.50 22.05 12.23
CA LYS A 281 -0.70 22.93 12.34
C LYS A 281 -1.57 22.88 11.09
N ASP A 282 -0.97 22.62 9.94
CA ASP A 282 -1.57 22.43 8.61
C ASP A 282 -2.04 20.99 8.35
N GLU A 283 -2.14 20.16 9.41
CA GLU A 283 -2.58 18.75 9.37
C GLU A 283 -1.71 17.80 8.56
N ARG A 284 -0.57 18.24 8.07
CA ARG A 284 0.38 17.36 7.39
C ARG A 284 1.13 16.50 8.41
N LEU A 285 1.35 15.24 8.04
CA LEU A 285 2.15 14.32 8.84
C LEU A 285 3.61 14.83 8.87
N LEU A 286 4.14 15.05 10.06
CA LEU A 286 5.53 15.46 10.24
C LEU A 286 6.44 14.30 10.65
N GLU A 287 5.89 13.38 11.45
CA GLU A 287 6.67 12.29 12.01
C GLU A 287 5.80 11.08 12.35
N SER A 288 6.33 9.89 12.16
CA SER A 288 5.83 8.68 12.81
C SER A 288 6.97 7.95 13.51
N VAL A 289 6.66 7.32 14.67
CA VAL A 289 7.62 6.50 15.43
C VAL A 289 6.98 5.16 15.74
N LYS A 290 7.70 4.07 15.42
CA LYS A 290 7.32 2.70 15.75
C LYS A 290 8.11 2.20 16.95
N PHE A 291 7.43 1.42 17.79
CA PHE A 291 7.97 0.84 19.00
C PHE A 291 7.71 -0.67 19.03
N TYR A 292 8.67 -1.43 19.54
CA TYR A 292 8.36 -2.71 20.18
C TYR A 292 7.82 -2.45 21.58
N VAL A 293 6.78 -3.21 21.95
CA VAL A 293 6.21 -3.19 23.31
C VAL A 293 6.55 -4.50 23.98
N LYS A 294 7.29 -4.43 25.07
CA LYS A 294 7.72 -5.61 25.82
C LYS A 294 7.36 -5.46 27.30
N PHE A 295 6.87 -6.55 27.90
CA PHE A 295 6.70 -6.62 29.35
C PHE A 295 7.96 -7.22 29.97
N MET A 296 8.69 -6.42 30.74
CA MET A 296 9.95 -6.80 31.40
C MET A 296 9.97 -6.21 32.80
N PHE A 297 10.47 -6.99 33.78
CA PHE A 297 10.62 -6.55 35.17
C PHE A 297 9.33 -5.95 35.77
N GLY A 298 8.16 -6.53 35.45
CA GLY A 298 6.86 -6.07 35.97
C GLY A 298 6.32 -4.77 35.34
N LYS A 299 6.95 -4.24 34.27
CA LYS A 299 6.56 -2.99 33.60
C LYS A 299 6.51 -3.17 32.08
N ILE A 300 5.70 -2.33 31.44
CA ILE A 300 5.67 -2.19 29.98
C ILE A 300 6.82 -1.25 29.58
N HIS A 301 7.61 -1.72 28.62
CA HIS A 301 8.68 -0.94 27.99
C HIS A 301 8.35 -0.72 26.52
N GLU A 302 8.33 0.53 26.08
CA GLU A 302 8.24 0.94 24.68
C GLU A 302 9.65 1.20 24.16
N ILE A 303 10.13 0.34 23.26
CA ILE A 303 11.48 0.39 22.70
C ILE A 303 11.37 0.94 21.28
N PRO A 304 11.86 2.15 20.99
CA PRO A 304 11.78 2.71 19.64
C PRO A 304 12.61 1.87 18.66
N ILE A 305 12.07 1.62 17.48
CA ILE A 305 12.70 0.80 16.44
C ILE A 305 12.89 1.56 15.13
N GLU A 306 11.92 2.41 14.78
CA GLU A 306 11.91 3.12 13.51
C GLU A 306 11.24 4.49 13.69
N LYS A 307 11.80 5.50 13.02
CA LYS A 307 11.23 6.84 12.93
C LYS A 307 11.20 7.26 11.47
N THR A 308 10.10 7.82 11.03
CA THR A 308 9.98 8.45 9.71
C THR A 308 9.63 9.91 9.88
N THR A 309 10.35 10.81 9.21
CA THR A 309 10.07 12.26 9.21
C THR A 309 9.70 12.73 7.82
N PHE A 310 8.88 13.78 7.76
CA PHE A 310 8.41 14.38 6.52
C PHE A 310 8.67 15.89 6.54
N GLN A 311 9.29 16.40 5.48
CA GLN A 311 9.51 17.82 5.24
C GLN A 311 8.85 18.21 3.93
N TYR A 312 8.25 19.39 3.88
CA TYR A 312 7.46 19.88 2.77
C TYR A 312 8.02 21.21 2.26
N GLU A 313 8.25 21.29 0.94
CA GLU A 313 8.54 22.54 0.24
C GLU A 313 7.35 22.89 -0.66
N ARG A 314 6.94 24.15 -0.68
CA ARG A 314 5.87 24.67 -1.54
C ARG A 314 6.47 25.43 -2.74
N TRP A 315 5.69 25.60 -3.78
CA TRP A 315 6.06 26.42 -4.95
C TRP A 315 6.25 27.88 -4.60
#